data_6ba443a2acd274f8dcd872dc7b73cdc8
#
_entry.id   6ba443a2acd274f8dcd872dc7b73cdc8
#
_cell.length_a   1.000
_cell.length_b   1.000
_cell.length_c   1.000
_cell.angle_alpha   90.00
_cell.angle_beta   90.00
_cell.angle_gamma   90.00
#
_symmetry.space_group_name_H-M   'P 1'
#
loop_
_entity.id
_entity.type
_entity.pdbx_description
1 polymer ?
#
loop_
_entity_poly.entity_id
_entity_poly.type
_entity_poly.pdbx_seq_one_letter_code
_entity_poly.pdbx_strand_id
1 'polypeptide(L)'
;MLTNADLTIFNRYIENRETKYQKSYIYDVHWEDNQGANILQSGLVSADRSTIYIPFDSCKNYVPPSEFKTSHHGKITFQPEDVIVKGIVDDEFITVKDFEKKCDFVRMITTVDTRDYGSEHMRHWEVGAK
;
A
#
# COMPACT_ATOMS: atom_id res chain seq x y z
N MET A 1 -6.75 -0.73 17.63
CA MET A 1 -7.29 -0.43 16.29
C MET A 1 -8.01 -1.65 15.75
N LEU A 2 -9.20 -1.45 15.25
CA LEU A 2 -9.95 -2.54 14.60
C LEU A 2 -9.45 -2.75 13.19
N THR A 3 -9.20 -3.99 12.83
CA THR A 3 -8.71 -4.34 11.49
C THR A 3 -9.77 -5.12 10.73
N ASN A 4 -9.79 -4.96 9.40
CA ASN A 4 -10.83 -5.59 8.57
C ASN A 4 -10.29 -6.29 7.33
N ALA A 5 -8.98 -6.28 7.10
CA ALA A 5 -8.43 -6.84 5.87
C ALA A 5 -6.97 -7.25 6.03
N ASP A 6 -6.50 -8.00 5.06
CA ASP A 6 -5.10 -8.27 4.83
C ASP A 6 -4.73 -7.65 3.48
N LEU A 7 -3.46 -7.42 3.23
CA LEU A 7 -3.03 -6.87 1.95
C LEU A 7 -1.76 -7.54 1.44
N THR A 8 -1.57 -7.46 0.14
CA THR A 8 -0.33 -7.82 -0.54
C THR A 8 0.28 -6.53 -1.06
N ILE A 9 1.55 -6.30 -0.76
CA ILE A 9 2.28 -5.13 -1.24
C ILE A 9 3.39 -5.54 -2.17
N PHE A 10 3.55 -4.79 -3.25
CA PHE A 10 4.65 -4.96 -4.20
C PHE A 10 5.52 -3.72 -4.10
N ASN A 11 6.61 -3.85 -3.34
CA ASN A 11 7.58 -2.77 -3.18
C ASN A 11 8.50 -2.68 -4.38
N ARG A 12 8.55 -1.51 -4.98
CA ARG A 12 9.42 -1.24 -6.12
C ARG A 12 10.86 -1.02 -5.66
N TYR A 13 11.80 -1.66 -6.34
CA TYR A 13 13.22 -1.43 -6.14
C TYR A 13 13.96 -1.51 -7.49
N ILE A 14 15.16 -0.96 -7.52
CA ILE A 14 15.97 -0.98 -8.72
C ILE A 14 17.20 -1.87 -8.48
N GLU A 15 17.40 -2.83 -9.37
CA GLU A 15 18.53 -3.74 -9.33
C GLU A 15 19.08 -3.91 -10.75
N ASN A 16 20.38 -3.70 -10.94
CA ASN A 16 21.03 -3.78 -12.24
C ASN A 16 20.34 -2.89 -13.30
N ARG A 17 19.93 -1.68 -12.90
CA ARG A 17 19.23 -0.71 -13.74
C ARG A 17 17.83 -1.16 -14.20
N GLU A 18 17.32 -2.23 -13.62
CA GLU A 18 15.97 -2.71 -13.90
C GLU A 18 15.06 -2.45 -12.72
N THR A 19 13.82 -2.05 -13.00
CA THR A 19 12.80 -1.90 -11.99
C THR A 19 12.19 -3.26 -11.67
N LYS A 20 12.24 -3.64 -10.39
CA LYS A 20 11.69 -4.90 -9.89
C LYS A 20 10.74 -4.63 -8.74
N TYR A 21 9.92 -5.61 -8.43
CA TYR A 21 8.95 -5.52 -7.34
C TYR A 21 9.12 -6.70 -6.39
N GLN A 22 9.14 -6.40 -5.10
CA GLN A 22 9.20 -7.43 -4.06
C GLN A 22 7.82 -7.59 -3.43
N LYS A 23 7.27 -8.79 -3.53
CA LYS A 23 5.96 -9.11 -2.96
C LYS A 23 6.10 -9.41 -1.47
N SER A 24 5.22 -8.86 -0.66
CA SER A 24 5.13 -9.14 0.77
C SER A 24 3.68 -9.10 1.20
N TYR A 25 3.37 -9.78 2.32
CA TYR A 25 2.03 -9.81 2.87
C TYR A 25 1.99 -9.06 4.20
N ILE A 26 0.94 -8.30 4.41
CA ILE A 26 0.68 -7.62 5.68
C ILE A 26 -0.70 -8.03 6.15
N TYR A 27 -0.77 -8.59 7.34
CA TYR A 27 -2.01 -9.07 7.95
C TYR A 27 -2.53 -8.04 8.95
N ASP A 28 -3.85 -8.03 9.13
CA ASP A 28 -4.51 -7.20 10.14
C ASP A 28 -4.29 -5.70 9.92
N VAL A 29 -4.79 -5.22 8.78
CA VAL A 29 -4.82 -3.80 8.44
C VAL A 29 -6.27 -3.32 8.41
N HIS A 30 -6.47 -2.01 8.41
CA HIS A 30 -7.77 -1.41 8.20
C HIS A 30 -7.80 -0.74 6.84
N TRP A 31 -8.64 -1.24 5.94
CA TRP A 31 -8.76 -0.74 4.58
C TRP A 31 -10.09 -0.04 4.40
N GLU A 32 -10.06 1.23 4.01
CA GLU A 32 -11.24 2.02 3.69
C GLU A 32 -11.21 2.44 2.23
N ASP A 33 -12.27 2.14 1.51
CA ASP A 33 -12.43 2.60 0.14
C ASP A 33 -13.36 3.81 0.11
N ASN A 34 -12.91 4.85 -0.56
CA ASN A 34 -13.70 6.04 -0.84
C ASN A 34 -14.07 6.00 -2.32
N GLN A 35 -15.26 5.55 -2.61
CA GLN A 35 -15.83 5.60 -3.94
C GLN A 35 -16.74 6.81 -4.01
N GLY A 36 -16.13 7.93 -4.26
CA GLY A 36 -16.87 9.16 -4.38
C GLY A 36 -16.76 9.73 -5.77
N ALA A 37 -17.67 10.60 -6.08
CA ALA A 37 -17.58 11.44 -7.27
C ALA A 37 -17.70 12.88 -6.83
N ASN A 38 -16.75 13.71 -7.22
CA ASN A 38 -16.79 15.14 -6.96
C ASN A 38 -17.41 15.84 -8.15
N ILE A 39 -18.45 16.63 -7.88
CA ILE A 39 -19.04 17.47 -8.91
C ILE A 39 -18.30 18.79 -8.89
N LEU A 40 -17.54 19.04 -9.95
CA LEU A 40 -16.83 20.30 -10.14
C LEU A 40 -17.62 21.17 -11.10
N GLN A 41 -17.26 22.44 -11.18
CA GLN A 41 -17.88 23.35 -12.14
C GLN A 41 -17.69 22.87 -13.59
N SER A 42 -16.66 22.10 -13.84
CA SER A 42 -16.33 21.54 -15.16
C SER A 42 -16.90 20.13 -15.40
N GLY A 43 -17.61 19.55 -14.43
CA GLY A 43 -18.23 18.24 -14.58
C GLY A 43 -17.98 17.29 -13.43
N LEU A 44 -18.30 16.02 -13.66
CA LEU A 44 -18.15 14.95 -12.68
C LEU A 44 -16.77 14.31 -12.80
N VAL A 45 -16.03 14.27 -11.70
CA VAL A 45 -14.72 13.63 -11.64
C VAL A 45 -14.77 12.47 -10.66
N SER A 46 -14.32 11.30 -11.10
CA SER A 46 -14.20 10.14 -10.20
C SER A 46 -13.13 10.39 -9.16
N ALA A 47 -13.45 10.11 -7.91
CA ALA A 47 -12.55 10.30 -6.78
C ALA A 47 -12.31 8.99 -6.04
N ASP A 48 -12.27 7.88 -6.78
CA ASP A 48 -12.02 6.56 -6.20
C ASP A 48 -10.63 6.51 -5.59
N ARG A 49 -10.57 6.22 -4.31
CA ARG A 49 -9.31 6.10 -3.58
C ARG A 49 -9.49 5.24 -2.34
N SER A 50 -8.38 4.75 -1.83
CA SER A 50 -8.37 3.95 -0.61
C SER A 50 -7.45 4.60 0.42
N THR A 51 -7.83 4.47 1.68
CA THR A 51 -6.96 4.82 2.81
C THR A 51 -6.75 3.56 3.62
N ILE A 52 -5.49 3.22 3.85
CA ILE A 52 -5.13 2.00 4.56
C ILE A 52 -4.38 2.39 5.84
N TYR A 53 -4.87 1.91 6.96
CA TYR A 53 -4.24 2.11 8.26
C TYR A 53 -3.53 0.82 8.64
N ILE A 54 -2.21 0.87 8.73
CA ILE A 54 -1.37 -0.29 9.00
C ILE A 54 -0.78 -0.14 10.40
N PRO A 55 -1.29 -0.88 11.40
CA PRO A 55 -0.69 -0.82 12.75
C PRO A 55 0.78 -1.21 12.72
N PHE A 56 1.60 -0.57 13.55
CA PHE A 56 3.01 -0.90 13.63
C PHE A 56 3.23 -2.39 13.95
N ASP A 57 2.35 -2.95 14.79
CA ASP A 57 2.42 -4.36 15.17
C ASP A 57 2.18 -5.32 14.00
N SER A 58 1.52 -4.86 12.95
CA SER A 58 1.22 -5.68 11.77
C SER A 58 2.36 -5.74 10.76
N CYS A 59 3.35 -4.87 10.89
CA CYS A 59 4.48 -4.83 9.96
C CYS A 59 5.79 -4.56 10.71
N LYS A 60 6.29 -5.61 11.39
CA LYS A 60 7.49 -5.50 12.23
C LYS A 60 8.78 -5.44 11.41
N ASN A 61 8.74 -5.86 10.18
CA ASN A 61 9.89 -5.84 9.27
C ASN A 61 9.93 -4.58 8.39
N TYR A 62 9.21 -3.54 8.79
CA TYR A 62 9.25 -2.25 8.10
C TYR A 62 10.62 -1.59 8.25
N VAL A 63 11.09 -1.00 7.15
CA VAL A 63 12.27 -0.12 7.15
C VAL A 63 11.93 1.15 6.36
N PRO A 64 12.57 2.29 6.67
CA PRO A 64 12.35 3.50 5.87
C PRO A 64 12.75 3.30 4.40
N PRO A 65 12.16 4.05 3.47
CA PRO A 65 12.50 3.91 2.05
C PRO A 65 13.98 4.06 1.73
N SER A 66 14.70 4.91 2.46
CA SER A 66 16.14 5.09 2.27
C SER A 66 16.94 3.83 2.62
N GLU A 67 16.53 3.11 3.64
CA GLU A 67 17.17 1.85 4.04
C GLU A 67 16.76 0.71 3.10
N PHE A 68 15.53 0.73 2.62
CA PHE A 68 15.02 -0.27 1.68
C PHE A 68 15.84 -0.29 0.39
N LYS A 69 16.31 0.85 -0.08
CA LYS A 69 17.12 0.95 -1.29
C LYS A 69 18.43 0.16 -1.21
N THR A 70 18.97 0.02 -0.02
CA THR A 70 20.27 -0.65 0.18
C THR A 70 20.11 -2.06 0.74
N SER A 71 19.00 -2.37 1.43
CA SER A 71 18.81 -3.65 2.09
C SER A 71 17.33 -4.03 2.10
N HIS A 72 16.80 -4.34 0.91
CA HIS A 72 15.36 -4.60 0.75
C HIS A 72 14.95 -6.03 1.06
N HIS A 73 15.85 -6.99 0.96
CA HIS A 73 15.51 -8.41 1.05
C HIS A 73 14.84 -8.76 2.40
N GLY A 74 13.63 -9.28 2.32
CA GLY A 74 12.84 -9.63 3.51
C GLY A 74 12.27 -8.45 4.28
N LYS A 75 12.41 -7.24 3.75
CA LYS A 75 11.93 -6.03 4.39
C LYS A 75 10.75 -5.45 3.62
N ILE A 76 10.00 -4.56 4.28
CA ILE A 76 8.85 -3.88 3.69
C ILE A 76 9.02 -2.38 3.92
N THR A 77 8.64 -1.60 2.93
CA THR A 77 8.54 -0.15 3.08
C THR A 77 7.25 0.35 2.44
N PHE A 78 6.92 1.59 2.67
CA PHE A 78 5.78 2.26 2.03
C PHE A 78 6.31 3.50 1.33
N GLN A 79 6.12 3.56 0.03
CA GLN A 79 6.57 4.69 -0.77
C GLN A 79 5.61 4.91 -1.94
N PRO A 80 5.50 6.16 -2.45
CA PRO A 80 4.68 6.40 -3.63
C PRO A 80 5.08 5.51 -4.80
N GLU A 81 4.11 5.13 -5.61
CA GLU A 81 4.22 4.25 -6.77
C GLU A 81 4.36 2.76 -6.45
N ASP A 82 4.43 2.37 -5.18
CA ASP A 82 4.29 0.96 -4.81
C ASP A 82 2.84 0.53 -5.02
N VAL A 83 2.65 -0.74 -5.33
CA VAL A 83 1.33 -1.30 -5.63
C VAL A 83 0.85 -2.13 -4.45
N ILE A 84 -0.42 -1.94 -4.07
CA ILE A 84 -1.06 -2.71 -3.02
C ILE A 84 -2.34 -3.34 -3.55
N VAL A 85 -2.62 -4.54 -3.06
CA VAL A 85 -3.82 -5.30 -3.42
C VAL A 85 -4.51 -5.74 -2.13
N LYS A 86 -5.81 -5.53 -2.05
CA LYS A 86 -6.59 -5.99 -0.90
C LYS A 86 -6.69 -7.52 -0.94
N GLY A 87 -6.32 -8.16 0.16
CA GLY A 87 -6.28 -9.62 0.25
C GLY A 87 -4.90 -10.18 -0.03
N ILE A 88 -4.78 -11.50 0.06
CA ILE A 88 -3.52 -12.21 -0.16
C ILE A 88 -3.51 -12.76 -1.59
N VAL A 89 -2.50 -12.35 -2.36
CA VAL A 89 -2.36 -12.71 -3.77
C VAL A 89 -1.02 -13.40 -3.97
N ASP A 90 -1.03 -14.58 -4.56
CA ASP A 90 0.19 -15.36 -4.80
C ASP A 90 0.87 -15.03 -6.14
N ASP A 91 0.19 -14.28 -7.00
CA ASP A 91 0.71 -13.97 -8.33
C ASP A 91 1.95 -13.07 -8.27
N GLU A 92 2.87 -13.30 -9.19
CA GLU A 92 4.00 -12.41 -9.38
C GLU A 92 3.53 -11.10 -10.05
N PHE A 93 4.20 -10.01 -9.73
CA PHE A 93 3.86 -8.73 -10.33
C PHE A 93 4.26 -8.71 -11.82
N ILE A 94 3.29 -8.41 -12.67
CA ILE A 94 3.51 -8.22 -14.10
C ILE A 94 3.29 -6.74 -14.45
N THR A 95 2.05 -6.28 -14.40
CA THR A 95 1.69 -4.88 -14.57
C THR A 95 0.46 -4.58 -13.73
N VAL A 96 0.24 -3.29 -13.42
CA VAL A 96 -0.96 -2.86 -12.69
C VAL A 96 -2.22 -3.24 -13.48
N LYS A 97 -2.19 -3.09 -14.79
CA LYS A 97 -3.33 -3.42 -15.65
C LYS A 97 -3.70 -4.90 -15.60
N ASP A 98 -2.69 -5.78 -15.54
CA ASP A 98 -2.94 -7.22 -15.45
C ASP A 98 -3.57 -7.58 -14.10
N PHE A 99 -3.15 -6.94 -13.02
CA PHE A 99 -3.76 -7.14 -11.70
C PHE A 99 -5.19 -6.59 -11.65
N GLU A 100 -5.45 -5.47 -12.29
CA GLU A 100 -6.80 -4.90 -12.35
C GLU A 100 -7.80 -5.84 -13.02
N LYS A 101 -7.35 -6.69 -13.95
CA LYS A 101 -8.20 -7.67 -14.59
C LYS A 101 -8.51 -8.86 -13.68
N LYS A 102 -7.62 -9.17 -12.73
CA LYS A 102 -7.74 -10.34 -11.86
C LYS A 102 -8.31 -9.98 -10.48
N CYS A 103 -8.04 -8.78 -10.00
CA CYS A 103 -8.35 -8.36 -8.64
C CYS A 103 -9.18 -7.08 -8.66
N ASP A 104 -10.13 -6.98 -7.73
CA ASP A 104 -11.04 -5.84 -7.69
C ASP A 104 -10.43 -4.60 -7.03
N PHE A 105 -9.52 -4.82 -6.08
CA PHE A 105 -8.96 -3.72 -5.29
C PHE A 105 -7.44 -3.67 -5.43
N VAL A 106 -7.00 -3.19 -6.58
CA VAL A 106 -5.60 -2.92 -6.88
C VAL A 106 -5.41 -1.41 -6.85
N ARG A 107 -4.46 -0.95 -6.03
CA ARG A 107 -4.22 0.49 -5.85
C ARG A 107 -2.73 0.78 -5.90
N MET A 108 -2.40 1.98 -6.33
CA MET A 108 -1.03 2.49 -6.30
C MET A 108 -0.90 3.50 -5.17
N ILE A 109 0.11 3.37 -4.34
CA ILE A 109 0.34 4.28 -3.21
C ILE A 109 0.64 5.68 -3.72
N THR A 110 -0.04 6.67 -3.16
CA THR A 110 0.17 8.09 -3.50
C THR A 110 0.73 8.88 -2.33
N THR A 111 0.33 8.56 -1.10
CA THR A 111 0.79 9.26 0.10
C THR A 111 1.07 8.27 1.22
N VAL A 112 2.04 8.61 2.07
CA VAL A 112 2.37 7.81 3.25
C VAL A 112 2.60 8.76 4.42
N ASP A 113 1.84 8.59 5.49
CA ASP A 113 2.01 9.33 6.72
C ASP A 113 2.32 8.37 7.86
N THR A 114 3.33 8.71 8.65
CA THR A 114 3.69 7.93 9.83
C THR A 114 3.04 8.57 11.05
N ARG A 115 2.17 7.82 11.71
CA ARG A 115 1.45 8.25 12.91
C ARG A 115 2.04 7.53 14.11
N ASP A 116 3.13 8.05 14.64
CA ASP A 116 3.91 7.40 15.71
C ASP A 116 3.69 8.02 17.09
N TYR A 117 2.57 8.70 17.29
CA TYR A 117 2.21 9.32 18.55
C TYR A 117 1.06 8.57 19.22
N GLY A 118 0.90 8.80 20.52
CA GLY A 118 -0.10 8.11 21.34
C GLY A 118 0.46 6.83 21.93
N SER A 119 -0.42 5.94 22.42
CA SER A 119 0.00 4.64 22.97
C SER A 119 0.51 3.74 21.86
N GLU A 120 1.31 2.71 22.22
CA GLU A 120 1.87 1.78 21.24
C GLU A 120 0.82 1.14 20.34
N HIS A 121 -0.35 0.82 20.87
CA HIS A 121 -1.43 0.20 20.11
C HIS A 121 -2.13 1.15 19.14
N MET A 122 -1.87 2.46 19.25
CA MET A 122 -2.47 3.48 18.39
C MET A 122 -1.55 3.90 17.25
N ARG A 123 -0.29 3.49 17.28
CA ARG A 123 0.68 3.86 16.25
C ARG A 123 0.43 3.08 14.96
N HIS A 124 0.46 3.78 13.85
CA HIS A 124 0.19 3.19 12.56
C HIS A 124 0.76 4.04 11.42
N TRP A 125 0.83 3.42 10.24
CA TRP A 125 1.04 4.16 8.99
C TRP A 125 -0.30 4.38 8.33
N GLU A 126 -0.50 5.58 7.82
CA GLU A 126 -1.68 5.92 7.04
C GLU A 126 -1.27 6.06 5.59
N VAL A 127 -1.74 5.14 4.76
CA VAL A 127 -1.35 5.04 3.36
C VAL A 127 -2.53 5.41 2.49
N GLY A 128 -2.34 6.43 1.64
CA GLY A 128 -3.32 6.80 0.64
C GLY A 128 -2.96 6.18 -0.70
N ALA A 129 -3.96 5.66 -1.42
CA ALA A 129 -3.75 4.98 -2.69
C ALA A 129 -4.91 5.22 -3.66
N LYS A 130 -4.62 5.14 -4.93
CA LYS A 130 -5.61 5.30 -6.01
C LYS A 130 -5.68 4.08 -6.90
#